data_7c7ddc65ed39917900391800bb9501fe
#
_entry.id   7c7ddc65ed39917900391800bb9501fe
#
_cell.length_a   1.000
_cell.length_b   1.000
_cell.length_c   1.000
_cell.angle_alpha   90.00
_cell.angle_beta   90.00
_cell.angle_gamma   90.00
#
_symmetry.space_group_name_H-M   'P 1'
#
loop_
_entity.id
_entity.type
_entity.pdbx_description
1 polymer ?
#
loop_
_entity_poly.entity_id
_entity_poly.type
_entity_poly.pdbx_seq_one_letter_code
_entity_poly.pdbx_strand_id
1 'polypeptide(L)'
;MPNWDVSNVTNMSEAFEDRSDFDTDITAWDVSSVTTMYQMFRVASSFNQPIGDWDVSSVTNMFSMFYESAFNQPIGDWDVSSVTNMSYMFAVTPFNQPIGDWDVSSVTDMEGMFSSLSGSSVFNQPIGDWDVSSVTYMGSMFAGNSSFNQPIGDWDLSSVTYIWSMFNGASAFNQPIEDWDVSSVTFMSNMFQEASSFNQDISGWCVTNIPSEPSDFSTNSA
;
A
#
# COMPACT_ATOMS: atom_id res chain seq x y z
N MET A 1 -17.91 24.24 3.40
CA MET A 1 -17.63 23.03 2.58
C MET A 1 -18.62 21.88 2.83
N PRO A 2 -19.08 21.56 4.04
CA PRO A 2 -19.95 20.38 4.23
C PRO A 2 -21.24 20.39 3.40
N ASN A 3 -21.68 21.54 2.92
CA ASN A 3 -22.90 21.68 2.11
C ASN A 3 -22.61 21.84 0.59
N TRP A 4 -21.40 21.53 0.12
CA TRP A 4 -21.15 21.54 -1.31
C TRP A 4 -21.80 20.33 -1.97
N ASP A 5 -22.48 20.56 -3.09
CA ASP A 5 -22.95 19.50 -3.96
C ASP A 5 -21.78 19.04 -4.86
N VAL A 6 -21.25 17.87 -4.58
CA VAL A 6 -20.15 17.27 -5.32
C VAL A 6 -20.57 16.07 -6.16
N SER A 7 -21.87 15.77 -6.23
CA SER A 7 -22.42 14.58 -6.87
C SER A 7 -22.06 14.40 -8.35
N ASN A 8 -21.69 15.50 -9.02
CA ASN A 8 -21.26 15.49 -10.42
C ASN A 8 -19.73 15.60 -10.58
N VAL A 9 -18.97 15.62 -9.48
CA VAL A 9 -17.51 15.71 -9.53
C VAL A 9 -16.95 14.34 -9.87
N THR A 10 -16.15 14.26 -10.94
CA THR A 10 -15.52 13.00 -11.39
C THR A 10 -14.04 12.94 -11.04
N ASN A 11 -13.40 14.08 -10.75
CA ASN A 11 -11.99 14.18 -10.43
C ASN A 11 -11.79 14.99 -9.14
N MET A 12 -11.27 14.33 -8.10
CA MET A 12 -10.91 14.93 -6.81
C MET A 12 -9.39 14.91 -6.57
N SER A 13 -8.59 14.80 -7.64
CA SER A 13 -7.13 14.83 -7.53
C SER A 13 -6.67 16.10 -6.81
N GLU A 14 -5.78 15.92 -5.82
CA GLU A 14 -5.11 17.02 -5.10
C GLU A 14 -6.07 18.00 -4.38
N ALA A 15 -7.35 17.64 -4.20
CA ALA A 15 -8.39 18.56 -3.70
C ALA A 15 -8.04 19.19 -2.33
N PHE A 16 -7.32 18.46 -1.48
CA PHE A 16 -6.87 18.89 -0.15
C PHE A 16 -5.38 18.62 0.06
N GLU A 17 -4.61 18.49 -1.00
CA GLU A 17 -3.17 18.30 -0.94
C GLU A 17 -2.52 19.46 -0.19
N ASP A 18 -1.54 19.14 0.68
CA ASP A 18 -0.78 20.06 1.52
C ASP A 18 -1.64 20.93 2.48
N ARG A 19 -2.93 20.54 2.67
CA ARG A 19 -3.83 21.25 3.60
C ARG A 19 -3.68 20.64 5.00
N SER A 20 -2.58 20.95 5.67
CA SER A 20 -2.24 20.41 6.99
C SER A 20 -3.27 20.73 8.10
N ASP A 21 -4.07 21.75 7.93
CA ASP A 21 -5.15 22.21 8.83
C ASP A 21 -6.53 21.63 8.49
N PHE A 22 -6.64 20.88 7.39
CA PHE A 22 -7.92 20.39 6.91
C PHE A 22 -8.38 19.16 7.72
N ASP A 23 -9.49 19.30 8.44
CA ASP A 23 -10.23 18.25 9.13
C ASP A 23 -11.74 18.55 9.14
N THR A 24 -12.22 19.20 8.08
CA THR A 24 -13.63 19.54 7.93
C THR A 24 -14.45 18.26 7.67
N ASP A 25 -15.60 18.14 8.33
CA ASP A 25 -16.56 17.07 8.08
C ASP A 25 -17.08 17.13 6.62
N ILE A 26 -16.78 16.10 5.86
CA ILE A 26 -17.19 15.88 4.46
C ILE A 26 -17.87 14.51 4.29
N THR A 27 -18.29 13.89 5.38
CA THR A 27 -18.88 12.54 5.38
C THR A 27 -20.14 12.44 4.54
N ALA A 28 -20.91 13.55 4.44
CA ALA A 28 -22.13 13.62 3.66
C ALA A 28 -21.92 13.88 2.15
N TRP A 29 -20.68 13.92 1.66
CA TRP A 29 -20.43 14.11 0.23
C TRP A 29 -20.82 12.85 -0.56
N ASP A 30 -21.55 13.06 -1.65
CA ASP A 30 -21.79 12.02 -2.66
C ASP A 30 -20.60 11.98 -3.63
N VAL A 31 -19.73 10.98 -3.45
CA VAL A 31 -18.52 10.79 -4.28
C VAL A 31 -18.67 9.67 -5.31
N SER A 32 -19.88 9.14 -5.50
CA SER A 32 -20.17 7.98 -6.36
C SER A 32 -19.79 8.17 -7.84
N SER A 33 -19.68 9.43 -8.29
CA SER A 33 -19.25 9.76 -9.66
C SER A 33 -17.73 9.93 -9.78
N VAL A 34 -16.96 9.89 -8.67
CA VAL A 34 -15.52 10.15 -8.68
C VAL A 34 -14.76 8.96 -9.24
N THR A 35 -13.90 9.22 -10.22
CA THR A 35 -13.07 8.19 -10.85
C THR A 35 -11.60 8.25 -10.43
N THR A 36 -11.15 9.37 -9.84
CA THR A 36 -9.79 9.52 -9.33
C THR A 36 -9.75 10.35 -8.06
N MET A 37 -9.03 9.83 -7.06
CA MET A 37 -8.71 10.47 -5.77
C MET A 37 -7.18 10.62 -5.60
N TYR A 38 -6.46 10.74 -6.73
CA TYR A 38 -5.01 10.93 -6.78
C TYR A 38 -4.58 12.06 -5.83
N GLN A 39 -3.75 11.73 -4.82
CA GLN A 39 -3.21 12.68 -3.82
C GLN A 39 -4.26 13.53 -3.08
N MET A 40 -5.52 13.11 -3.00
CA MET A 40 -6.63 13.94 -2.50
C MET A 40 -6.36 14.52 -1.10
N PHE A 41 -5.76 13.75 -0.20
CA PHE A 41 -5.43 14.16 1.18
C PHE A 41 -3.93 14.04 1.47
N ARG A 42 -3.10 14.10 0.44
CA ARG A 42 -1.65 14.04 0.59
C ARG A 42 -1.17 15.19 1.48
N VAL A 43 -0.38 14.86 2.53
CA VAL A 43 0.14 15.82 3.53
C VAL A 43 -0.97 16.59 4.28
N ALA A 44 -2.21 16.09 4.26
CA ALA A 44 -3.29 16.63 5.09
C ALA A 44 -3.16 16.10 6.53
N SER A 45 -2.17 16.58 7.26
CA SER A 45 -1.70 16.01 8.53
C SER A 45 -2.70 16.11 9.70
N SER A 46 -3.84 16.80 9.53
CA SER A 46 -4.95 16.81 10.50
C SER A 46 -6.14 15.96 10.05
N PHE A 47 -6.20 15.52 8.78
CA PHE A 47 -7.39 14.87 8.24
C PHE A 47 -7.59 13.48 8.82
N ASN A 48 -8.72 13.28 9.52
CA ASN A 48 -9.12 11.99 10.08
C ASN A 48 -10.64 11.83 10.19
N GLN A 49 -11.42 12.28 9.20
CA GLN A 49 -12.87 12.18 9.20
C GLN A 49 -13.34 10.77 8.81
N PRO A 50 -14.48 10.28 9.40
CA PRO A 50 -15.01 8.93 9.14
C PRO A 50 -15.73 8.87 7.79
N ILE A 51 -14.95 8.65 6.73
CA ILE A 51 -15.43 8.59 5.33
C ILE A 51 -15.74 7.16 4.87
N GLY A 52 -15.93 6.22 5.80
CA GLY A 52 -16.18 4.80 5.47
C GLY A 52 -17.45 4.55 4.66
N ASP A 53 -18.46 5.43 4.75
CA ASP A 53 -19.72 5.32 4.00
C ASP A 53 -19.63 5.89 2.55
N TRP A 54 -18.47 6.36 2.11
CA TRP A 54 -18.30 6.83 0.74
C TRP A 54 -18.42 5.69 -0.27
N ASP A 55 -19.20 5.91 -1.33
CA ASP A 55 -19.22 5.02 -2.49
C ASP A 55 -18.02 5.34 -3.40
N VAL A 56 -16.98 4.52 -3.30
CA VAL A 56 -15.74 4.66 -4.09
C VAL A 56 -15.67 3.66 -5.26
N SER A 57 -16.76 2.96 -5.56
CA SER A 57 -16.79 1.87 -6.54
C SER A 57 -16.40 2.28 -7.97
N SER A 58 -16.51 3.58 -8.30
CA SER A 58 -16.07 4.12 -9.58
C SER A 58 -14.60 4.56 -9.62
N VAL A 59 -13.90 4.57 -8.47
CA VAL A 59 -12.53 5.07 -8.38
C VAL A 59 -11.54 4.06 -8.96
N THR A 60 -10.69 4.52 -9.85
CA THR A 60 -9.63 3.69 -10.47
C THR A 60 -8.23 4.04 -9.99
N ASN A 61 -8.03 5.21 -9.41
CA ASN A 61 -6.71 5.70 -8.98
C ASN A 61 -6.77 6.34 -7.60
N MET A 62 -6.06 5.72 -6.64
CA MET A 62 -5.89 6.18 -5.25
C MET A 62 -4.41 6.45 -4.90
N PHE A 63 -3.57 6.73 -5.91
CA PHE A 63 -2.15 7.04 -5.71
C PHE A 63 -1.95 8.09 -4.63
N SER A 64 -1.17 7.78 -3.59
CA SER A 64 -0.81 8.69 -2.49
C SER A 64 -2.00 9.39 -1.82
N MET A 65 -3.21 8.81 -1.87
CA MET A 65 -4.44 9.48 -1.40
C MET A 65 -4.31 9.99 0.04
N PHE A 66 -3.66 9.23 0.93
CA PHE A 66 -3.46 9.58 2.34
C PHE A 66 -1.98 9.71 2.74
N TYR A 67 -1.08 9.85 1.76
CA TYR A 67 0.36 9.99 2.03
C TYR A 67 0.63 11.10 3.05
N GLU A 68 1.40 10.81 4.13
CA GLU A 68 1.70 11.76 5.22
C GLU A 68 0.45 12.42 5.86
N SER A 69 -0.70 11.75 5.88
CA SER A 69 -1.90 12.23 6.58
C SER A 69 -2.06 11.59 7.97
N ALA A 70 -2.98 12.14 8.78
CA ALA A 70 -3.35 11.55 10.07
C ALA A 70 -4.43 10.46 9.95
N PHE A 71 -4.79 10.06 8.74
CA PHE A 71 -5.95 9.20 8.48
C PHE A 71 -5.79 7.80 9.10
N ASN A 72 -6.77 7.40 9.94
CA ASN A 72 -6.85 6.07 10.55
C ASN A 72 -8.32 5.70 10.85
N GLN A 73 -9.25 5.97 9.92
CA GLN A 73 -10.65 5.61 10.10
C GLN A 73 -10.97 4.29 9.37
N PRO A 74 -12.00 3.53 9.83
CA PRO A 74 -12.42 2.31 9.17
C PRO A 74 -12.96 2.60 7.77
N ILE A 75 -12.43 1.86 6.79
CA ILE A 75 -12.80 1.90 5.37
C ILE A 75 -12.84 0.48 4.77
N GLY A 76 -12.98 -0.54 5.62
CA GLY A 76 -13.02 -1.94 5.18
C GLY A 76 -14.16 -2.27 4.23
N ASP A 77 -15.28 -1.52 4.33
CA ASP A 77 -16.47 -1.71 3.49
C ASP A 77 -16.39 -1.01 2.11
N TRP A 78 -15.27 -0.32 1.80
CA TRP A 78 -15.09 0.28 0.48
C TRP A 78 -15.02 -0.77 -0.63
N ASP A 79 -15.79 -0.58 -1.69
CA ASP A 79 -15.63 -1.34 -2.94
C ASP A 79 -14.47 -0.74 -3.74
N VAL A 80 -13.32 -1.39 -3.67
CA VAL A 80 -12.09 -0.98 -4.37
C VAL A 80 -11.82 -1.83 -5.63
N SER A 81 -12.76 -2.65 -6.06
CA SER A 81 -12.59 -3.61 -7.15
C SER A 81 -12.23 -2.98 -8.51
N SER A 82 -12.53 -1.67 -8.69
CA SER A 82 -12.16 -0.91 -9.89
C SER A 82 -10.77 -0.27 -9.80
N VAL A 83 -10.13 -0.26 -8.62
CA VAL A 83 -8.86 0.45 -8.43
C VAL A 83 -7.71 -0.30 -9.09
N THR A 84 -6.90 0.42 -9.85
CA THR A 84 -5.71 -0.13 -10.52
C THR A 84 -4.39 0.35 -9.92
N ASN A 85 -4.41 1.48 -9.22
CA ASN A 85 -3.21 2.06 -8.59
C ASN A 85 -3.48 2.48 -7.15
N MET A 86 -2.75 1.84 -6.20
CA MET A 86 -2.76 2.13 -4.77
C MET A 86 -1.36 2.53 -4.25
N SER A 87 -0.43 2.91 -5.16
CA SER A 87 0.94 3.23 -4.76
C SER A 87 0.96 4.35 -3.73
N TYR A 88 1.74 4.16 -2.68
CA TYR A 88 1.93 5.11 -1.57
C TYR A 88 0.64 5.54 -0.85
N MET A 89 -0.50 4.83 -1.03
CA MET A 89 -1.81 5.26 -0.52
C MET A 89 -1.80 5.54 0.98
N PHE A 90 -1.14 4.71 1.78
CA PHE A 90 -1.02 4.85 3.24
C PHE A 90 0.43 5.02 3.70
N ALA A 91 1.32 5.46 2.81
CA ALA A 91 2.70 5.67 3.20
C ALA A 91 2.81 6.81 4.23
N VAL A 92 3.64 6.59 5.27
CA VAL A 92 3.89 7.56 6.35
C VAL A 92 2.60 7.95 7.10
N THR A 93 1.67 7.00 7.31
CA THR A 93 0.42 7.22 8.05
C THR A 93 0.32 6.33 9.28
N PRO A 94 -0.52 6.69 10.27
CA PRO A 94 -0.86 5.81 11.39
C PRO A 94 -1.90 4.75 11.03
N PHE A 95 -2.26 4.60 9.74
CA PHE A 95 -3.34 3.70 9.29
C PHE A 95 -3.07 2.25 9.68
N ASN A 96 -4.01 1.66 10.42
CA ASN A 96 -3.97 0.25 10.84
C ASN A 96 -5.38 -0.33 11.00
N GLN A 97 -6.30 0.00 10.08
CA GLN A 97 -7.66 -0.54 10.08
C GLN A 97 -7.75 -1.82 9.23
N PRO A 98 -8.69 -2.73 9.53
CA PRO A 98 -8.88 -3.94 8.76
C PRO A 98 -9.35 -3.60 7.34
N ILE A 99 -8.64 -4.17 6.36
CA ILE A 99 -8.91 -4.05 4.92
C ILE A 99 -8.70 -5.40 4.21
N GLY A 100 -8.69 -6.49 4.95
CA GLY A 100 -8.47 -7.83 4.40
C GLY A 100 -9.52 -8.29 3.40
N ASP A 101 -10.75 -7.78 3.51
CA ASP A 101 -11.87 -8.13 2.62
C ASP A 101 -11.89 -7.31 1.30
N TRP A 102 -10.93 -6.40 1.09
CA TRP A 102 -10.85 -5.65 -0.17
C TRP A 102 -10.58 -6.56 -1.37
N ASP A 103 -11.37 -6.39 -2.45
CA ASP A 103 -11.06 -6.98 -3.75
C ASP A 103 -9.99 -6.12 -4.46
N VAL A 104 -8.74 -6.56 -4.39
CA VAL A 104 -7.59 -5.89 -5.02
C VAL A 104 -7.16 -6.53 -6.34
N SER A 105 -7.96 -7.44 -6.90
CA SER A 105 -7.62 -8.23 -8.09
C SER A 105 -7.36 -7.41 -9.36
N SER A 106 -7.86 -6.16 -9.41
CA SER A 106 -7.59 -5.22 -10.52
C SER A 106 -6.34 -4.37 -10.31
N VAL A 107 -5.73 -4.39 -9.12
CA VAL A 107 -4.58 -3.52 -8.80
C VAL A 107 -3.32 -4.01 -9.50
N THR A 108 -2.64 -3.09 -10.19
CA THR A 108 -1.38 -3.37 -10.90
C THR A 108 -0.16 -2.73 -10.22
N ASP A 109 -0.37 -1.76 -9.35
CA ASP A 109 0.69 -1.01 -8.68
C ASP A 109 0.37 -0.78 -7.21
N MET A 110 1.21 -1.39 -6.33
CA MET A 110 1.16 -1.28 -4.86
C MET A 110 2.48 -0.73 -4.29
N GLU A 111 3.29 -0.04 -5.12
CA GLU A 111 4.58 0.49 -4.67
C GLU A 111 4.43 1.36 -3.42
N GLY A 112 5.21 1.08 -2.39
CA GLY A 112 5.26 1.88 -1.17
C GLY A 112 3.96 2.00 -0.38
N MET A 113 2.91 1.18 -0.65
CA MET A 113 1.56 1.37 -0.10
C MET A 113 1.53 1.57 1.42
N PHE A 114 2.36 0.86 2.18
CA PHE A 114 2.47 0.95 3.64
C PHE A 114 3.86 1.35 4.10
N SER A 115 4.62 2.03 3.26
CA SER A 115 6.00 2.40 3.55
C SER A 115 6.10 3.51 4.59
N SER A 116 7.25 3.58 5.27
CA SER A 116 7.56 4.64 6.22
C SER A 116 9.05 4.91 6.25
N LEU A 117 9.49 6.01 5.72
CA LEU A 117 10.89 6.43 5.80
C LEU A 117 11.31 6.83 7.22
N SER A 118 10.34 7.07 8.11
CA SER A 118 10.57 7.56 9.49
C SER A 118 10.12 6.56 10.58
N GLY A 119 9.70 5.33 10.19
CA GLY A 119 9.18 4.34 11.15
C GLY A 119 7.79 4.66 11.71
N SER A 120 7.04 5.54 11.06
CA SER A 120 5.69 5.94 11.50
C SER A 120 4.59 5.00 11.02
N SER A 121 4.82 4.16 10.00
CA SER A 121 3.85 3.14 9.59
C SER A 121 3.76 2.03 10.64
N VAL A 122 2.54 1.72 11.04
CA VAL A 122 2.21 0.70 12.04
C VAL A 122 1.27 -0.37 11.49
N PHE A 123 1.07 -0.38 10.18
CA PHE A 123 0.14 -1.29 9.52
C PHE A 123 0.55 -2.76 9.75
N ASN A 124 -0.34 -3.53 10.35
CA ASN A 124 -0.14 -4.96 10.61
C ASN A 124 -1.48 -5.72 10.61
N GLN A 125 -2.38 -5.41 9.66
CA GLN A 125 -3.65 -6.12 9.51
C GLN A 125 -3.51 -7.31 8.57
N PRO A 126 -4.33 -8.38 8.73
CA PRO A 126 -4.30 -9.52 7.84
C PRO A 126 -4.72 -9.12 6.42
N ILE A 127 -3.85 -9.44 5.46
CA ILE A 127 -4.04 -9.19 4.02
C ILE A 127 -3.58 -10.41 3.20
N GLY A 128 -3.43 -11.56 3.84
CA GLY A 128 -2.96 -12.78 3.18
C GLY A 128 -3.90 -13.30 2.08
N ASP A 129 -5.20 -13.02 2.22
CA ASP A 129 -6.23 -13.46 1.26
C ASP A 129 -6.38 -12.53 0.03
N TRP A 130 -5.56 -11.47 -0.06
CA TRP A 130 -5.60 -10.57 -1.22
C TRP A 130 -5.16 -11.29 -2.51
N ASP A 131 -5.96 -11.17 -3.58
CA ASP A 131 -5.54 -11.59 -4.93
C ASP A 131 -4.64 -10.51 -5.54
N VAL A 132 -3.32 -10.74 -5.46
CA VAL A 132 -2.29 -9.83 -5.99
C VAL A 132 -1.75 -10.27 -7.36
N SER A 133 -2.39 -11.24 -8.02
CA SER A 133 -1.91 -11.85 -9.26
C SER A 133 -1.78 -10.88 -10.44
N SER A 134 -2.49 -9.73 -10.41
CA SER A 134 -2.39 -8.67 -11.41
C SER A 134 -1.27 -7.65 -11.11
N VAL A 135 -0.68 -7.69 -9.91
CA VAL A 135 0.30 -6.67 -9.49
C VAL A 135 1.64 -6.86 -10.20
N THR A 136 2.19 -5.76 -10.72
CA THR A 136 3.49 -5.72 -11.39
C THR A 136 4.56 -4.97 -10.62
N TYR A 137 4.16 -4.00 -9.78
CA TYR A 137 5.04 -3.17 -8.96
C TYR A 137 4.68 -3.30 -7.48
N MET A 138 5.63 -3.85 -6.67
CA MET A 138 5.53 -3.99 -5.22
C MET A 138 6.75 -3.41 -4.48
N GLY A 139 7.58 -2.64 -5.17
CA GLY A 139 8.75 -2.05 -4.55
C GLY A 139 8.39 -1.24 -3.31
N SER A 140 9.20 -1.34 -2.26
CA SER A 140 9.03 -0.59 -1.01
C SER A 140 7.67 -0.77 -0.28
N MET A 141 6.84 -1.76 -0.64
CA MET A 141 5.46 -1.86 -0.11
C MET A 141 5.41 -1.78 1.42
N PHE A 142 6.35 -2.39 2.13
CA PHE A 142 6.46 -2.37 3.59
C PHE A 142 7.77 -1.76 4.08
N ALA A 143 8.46 -0.97 3.24
CA ALA A 143 9.74 -0.38 3.62
C ALA A 143 9.60 0.49 4.88
N GLY A 144 10.44 0.24 5.90
CA GLY A 144 10.41 0.95 7.17
C GLY A 144 9.19 0.65 8.07
N ASN A 145 8.29 -0.25 7.64
CA ASN A 145 7.19 -0.70 8.49
C ASN A 145 7.68 -1.75 9.49
N SER A 146 8.13 -1.29 10.64
CA SER A 146 8.71 -2.15 11.68
C SER A 146 7.70 -3.07 12.40
N SER A 147 6.41 -2.92 12.13
CA SER A 147 5.34 -3.68 12.78
C SER A 147 4.79 -4.82 11.93
N PHE A 148 4.96 -4.75 10.59
CA PHE A 148 4.33 -5.71 9.68
C PHE A 148 4.93 -7.11 9.83
N ASN A 149 4.07 -8.10 10.14
CA ASN A 149 4.44 -9.51 10.22
C ASN A 149 3.24 -10.43 9.95
N GLN A 150 2.40 -10.11 8.96
CA GLN A 150 1.25 -10.95 8.61
C GLN A 150 1.63 -12.01 7.58
N PRO A 151 0.96 -13.19 7.59
CA PRO A 151 1.20 -14.23 6.60
C PRO A 151 0.76 -13.75 5.22
N ILE A 152 1.70 -13.81 4.27
CA ILE A 152 1.52 -13.42 2.87
C ILE A 152 2.18 -14.46 1.94
N GLY A 153 2.48 -15.65 2.45
CA GLY A 153 3.16 -16.71 1.70
C GLY A 153 2.34 -17.23 0.51
N ASP A 154 1.02 -17.15 0.58
CA ASP A 154 0.10 -17.62 -0.46
C ASP A 154 -0.11 -16.61 -1.62
N TRP A 155 0.55 -15.43 -1.57
CA TRP A 155 0.44 -14.45 -2.64
C TRP A 155 1.04 -14.96 -3.96
N ASP A 156 0.30 -14.82 -5.06
CA ASP A 156 0.79 -15.09 -6.42
C ASP A 156 1.58 -13.89 -6.95
N LEU A 157 2.92 -13.99 -6.95
CA LEU A 157 3.81 -12.93 -7.45
C LEU A 157 4.27 -13.17 -8.90
N SER A 158 3.68 -14.10 -9.63
CA SER A 158 4.13 -14.48 -10.98
C SER A 158 4.12 -13.34 -12.00
N SER A 159 3.30 -12.29 -11.79
CA SER A 159 3.26 -11.07 -12.61
C SER A 159 4.21 -9.96 -12.13
N VAL A 160 4.78 -10.08 -10.92
CA VAL A 160 5.57 -9.01 -10.30
C VAL A 160 6.95 -8.92 -10.95
N THR A 161 7.32 -7.69 -11.34
CA THR A 161 8.63 -7.41 -11.98
C THR A 161 9.58 -6.61 -11.10
N TYR A 162 9.05 -5.84 -10.14
CA TYR A 162 9.84 -4.97 -9.25
C TYR A 162 9.42 -5.17 -7.80
N ILE A 163 10.38 -5.66 -6.94
CA ILE A 163 10.20 -5.86 -5.50
C ILE A 163 11.33 -5.22 -4.68
N TRP A 164 12.03 -4.21 -5.26
CA TRP A 164 13.12 -3.53 -4.58
C TRP A 164 12.68 -2.95 -3.23
N SER A 165 13.52 -3.06 -2.22
CA SER A 165 13.26 -2.55 -0.86
C SER A 165 11.93 -2.98 -0.22
N MET A 166 11.26 -4.03 -0.71
CA MET A 166 9.90 -4.39 -0.26
C MET A 166 9.79 -4.51 1.26
N PHE A 167 10.80 -5.07 1.91
CA PHE A 167 10.88 -5.24 3.37
C PHE A 167 12.07 -4.51 3.99
N ASN A 168 12.64 -3.52 3.30
CA ASN A 168 13.76 -2.74 3.84
C ASN A 168 13.35 -2.11 5.18
N GLY A 169 14.07 -2.43 6.28
CA GLY A 169 13.74 -1.92 7.62
C GLY A 169 12.45 -2.47 8.24
N ALA A 170 11.78 -3.46 7.62
CA ALA A 170 10.64 -4.16 8.20
C ALA A 170 11.11 -5.15 9.29
N SER A 171 11.53 -4.61 10.42
CA SER A 171 12.29 -5.34 11.45
C SER A 171 11.53 -6.48 12.12
N ALA A 172 10.19 -6.48 12.09
CA ALA A 172 9.37 -7.57 12.63
C ALA A 172 9.08 -8.68 11.63
N PHE A 173 9.26 -8.43 10.31
CA PHE A 173 8.85 -9.37 9.28
C PHE A 173 9.68 -10.65 9.30
N ASN A 174 9.01 -11.80 9.46
CA ASN A 174 9.64 -13.13 9.42
C ASN A 174 8.63 -14.22 9.03
N GLN A 175 7.78 -13.95 8.03
CA GLN A 175 6.82 -14.95 7.55
C GLN A 175 7.43 -15.84 6.45
N PRO A 176 6.97 -17.10 6.34
CA PRO A 176 7.39 -17.99 5.28
C PRO A 176 6.94 -17.45 3.92
N ILE A 177 7.88 -17.37 2.99
CA ILE A 177 7.68 -16.87 1.61
C ILE A 177 8.48 -17.72 0.61
N GLU A 178 8.87 -18.92 0.98
CA GLU A 178 9.67 -19.84 0.16
C GLU A 178 8.96 -20.25 -1.12
N ASP A 179 7.61 -20.27 -1.12
CA ASP A 179 6.80 -20.70 -2.26
C ASP A 179 6.50 -19.55 -3.27
N TRP A 180 6.99 -18.34 -3.03
CA TRP A 180 6.77 -17.24 -3.97
C TRP A 180 7.42 -17.51 -5.33
N ASP A 181 6.65 -17.39 -6.43
CA ASP A 181 7.21 -17.36 -7.79
C ASP A 181 7.76 -15.97 -8.12
N VAL A 182 9.06 -15.81 -7.96
CA VAL A 182 9.79 -14.58 -8.29
C VAL A 182 10.48 -14.64 -9.67
N SER A 183 10.11 -15.60 -10.51
CA SER A 183 10.78 -15.83 -11.81
C SER A 183 10.61 -14.67 -12.79
N SER A 184 9.55 -13.84 -12.65
CA SER A 184 9.34 -12.63 -13.45
C SER A 184 10.10 -11.41 -12.94
N VAL A 185 10.64 -11.47 -11.72
CA VAL A 185 11.31 -10.33 -11.09
C VAL A 185 12.63 -9.99 -11.78
N THR A 186 12.81 -8.71 -12.07
CA THR A 186 14.02 -8.16 -12.71
C THR A 186 14.83 -7.25 -11.80
N PHE A 187 14.22 -6.76 -10.69
CA PHE A 187 14.88 -5.86 -9.75
C PHE A 187 14.41 -6.07 -8.31
N MET A 188 15.35 -6.46 -7.40
CA MET A 188 15.08 -6.75 -5.99
C MET A 188 16.19 -6.24 -5.05
N SER A 189 16.90 -5.17 -5.40
CA SER A 189 17.92 -4.59 -4.52
C SER A 189 17.33 -4.16 -3.18
N ASN A 190 18.07 -4.28 -2.10
CA ASN A 190 17.69 -3.86 -0.74
C ASN A 190 16.45 -4.57 -0.17
N MET A 191 15.99 -5.69 -0.77
CA MET A 191 14.68 -6.28 -0.44
C MET A 191 14.49 -6.56 1.05
N PHE A 192 15.52 -7.09 1.72
CA PHE A 192 15.51 -7.41 3.16
C PHE A 192 16.56 -6.62 3.95
N GLN A 193 17.09 -5.52 3.40
CA GLN A 193 18.05 -4.69 4.11
C GLN A 193 17.43 -4.24 5.44
N GLU A 194 18.15 -4.45 6.56
CA GLU A 194 17.69 -4.10 7.91
C GLU A 194 16.40 -4.81 8.39
N ALA A 195 15.94 -5.86 7.69
CA ALA A 195 14.87 -6.73 8.14
C ALA A 195 15.38 -7.70 9.22
N SER A 196 15.64 -7.19 10.41
CA SER A 196 16.45 -7.84 11.45
C SER A 196 15.87 -9.12 12.03
N SER A 197 14.60 -9.43 11.80
CA SER A 197 13.99 -10.71 12.20
C SER A 197 13.92 -11.74 11.08
N PHE A 198 14.17 -11.33 9.81
CA PHE A 198 13.95 -12.20 8.66
C PHE A 198 15.03 -13.26 8.55
N ASN A 199 14.66 -14.54 8.70
CA ASN A 199 15.56 -15.68 8.62
C ASN A 199 14.96 -16.89 7.88
N GLN A 200 14.05 -16.66 6.94
CA GLN A 200 13.41 -17.74 6.17
C GLN A 200 14.32 -18.24 5.05
N ASP A 201 14.16 -19.52 4.69
CA ASP A 201 14.90 -20.15 3.60
C ASP A 201 14.25 -19.78 2.24
N ILE A 202 14.93 -18.96 1.47
CA ILE A 202 14.53 -18.54 0.13
C ILE A 202 15.44 -19.10 -0.97
N SER A 203 16.24 -20.14 -0.66
CA SER A 203 17.18 -20.76 -1.61
C SER A 203 16.50 -21.41 -2.80
N GLY A 204 15.19 -21.66 -2.72
CA GLY A 204 14.37 -22.21 -3.80
C GLY A 204 13.95 -21.19 -4.87
N TRP A 205 14.17 -19.90 -4.64
CA TRP A 205 13.70 -18.86 -5.57
C TRP A 205 14.40 -18.92 -6.94
N CYS A 206 13.61 -18.82 -8.03
CA CYS A 206 14.13 -18.74 -9.39
C CYS A 206 14.42 -17.28 -9.74
N VAL A 207 15.72 -16.89 -9.73
CA VAL A 207 16.17 -15.51 -9.95
C VAL A 207 16.89 -15.33 -11.29
N THR A 208 16.55 -16.13 -12.31
CA THR A 208 17.26 -16.13 -13.60
C THR A 208 17.15 -14.84 -14.39
N ASN A 209 16.12 -14.01 -14.12
CA ASN A 209 15.92 -12.71 -14.78
C ASN A 209 16.63 -11.55 -14.07
N ILE A 210 17.33 -11.81 -12.97
CA ILE A 210 18.12 -10.80 -12.28
C ILE A 210 19.54 -10.79 -12.88
N PRO A 211 19.97 -9.69 -13.55
CA PRO A 211 21.18 -9.69 -14.36
C PRO A 211 22.50 -9.70 -13.55
N SER A 212 22.42 -9.36 -12.27
CA SER A 212 23.57 -9.32 -11.36
C SER A 212 23.11 -9.48 -9.91
N GLU A 213 24.02 -9.83 -9.01
CA GLU A 213 23.72 -9.86 -7.57
C GLU A 213 23.09 -8.54 -7.12
N PRO A 214 21.90 -8.58 -6.48
CA PRO A 214 21.22 -7.37 -6.02
C PRO A 214 22.03 -6.67 -4.91
N SER A 215 22.23 -5.36 -5.03
CA SER A 215 22.94 -4.59 -3.99
C SER A 215 22.15 -4.64 -2.67
N ASP A 216 22.88 -4.79 -1.57
CA ASP A 216 22.37 -4.73 -0.19
C ASP A 216 21.12 -5.59 0.07
N PHE A 217 20.95 -6.69 -0.68
CA PHE A 217 19.75 -7.53 -0.67
C PHE A 217 19.29 -7.91 0.75
N SER A 218 20.25 -8.29 1.59
CA SER A 218 20.00 -8.73 2.97
C SER A 218 20.99 -8.14 3.98
N THR A 219 21.57 -6.98 3.68
CA THR A 219 22.51 -6.32 4.60
C THR A 219 21.83 -6.02 5.93
N ASN A 220 22.41 -6.51 7.06
CA ASN A 220 21.87 -6.40 8.42
C ASN A 220 20.50 -7.11 8.63
N SER A 221 20.11 -8.08 7.80
CA SER A 221 19.04 -9.02 8.12
C SER A 221 19.53 -10.14 9.07
N ALA A 222 18.61 -10.94 9.62
CA ALA A 222 18.93 -12.05 10.53
C ALA A 222 19.60 -13.23 9.80
#